data_6f84b13b32867d229f45c0434181ef3d
#
_entry.id   6f84b13b32867d229f45c0434181ef3d
#
_cell.length_a   1.000
_cell.length_b   1.000
_cell.length_c   1.000
_cell.angle_alpha   90.00
_cell.angle_beta   90.00
_cell.angle_gamma   90.00
#
_symmetry.space_group_name_H-M   'P 1'
#
loop_
_entity.id
_entity.type
_entity.pdbx_description
1 polymer ?
#
loop_
_entity_poly.entity_id
_entity_poly.type
_entity_poly.pdbx_seq_one_letter_code
_entity_poly.pdbx_strand_id
1 'polypeptide(L)'
;MSFTKIENQRVGEAYYRIKHRSGLTIVVYPKEDFKSTYASIGTRFGSINNHFISDGKEITVPDGTAHYLEHKLFESEDGDAFSKYAKTGASANAYTSFDVTCYLFSCTDNFRESLEILLDLVQSPYFTPETVAKEQGIIGQEIKMYEDSPDWRVMMNLLQGMFQNHPINIDIAGSVETIAKITPEILYRCYNSYYNLNNMVMCIAGNVSPEEVLEIADSKLKDNESFRTESIFPEEPYEVKTNYTEQILPVTVPMFEIGFKEKAPKNFATNRELLCTSIILQAFAGEGSALYRELLDKKLINATFGTEYMEGLGYRAVIFSGEARDPQAITNIIRERIRELHQTGISQEDFEIARKSVYGKLVSGFDHPSSIAAEMINGEFTERRIFDSVEDIADLTLDEVNERLKNQLDPDNYCLSVVVGEEQSEEQSYV
;
A
#
# COMPACT_ATOMS: atom_id res chain seq x y z
N MET A 1 17.65 -24.60 -12.62
CA MET A 1 17.10 -24.07 -11.35
C MET A 1 15.76 -24.74 -11.12
N SER A 2 15.30 -24.86 -9.87
CA SER A 2 14.00 -25.46 -9.55
C SER A 2 13.25 -24.58 -8.56
N PHE A 3 11.94 -24.51 -8.70
CA PHE A 3 11.08 -23.86 -7.72
C PHE A 3 11.08 -24.63 -6.39
N THR A 4 10.96 -23.87 -5.30
CA THR A 4 10.57 -24.42 -4.00
C THR A 4 9.06 -24.36 -3.92
N LYS A 5 8.41 -25.51 -3.73
CA LYS A 5 6.97 -25.60 -3.48
C LYS A 5 6.69 -25.30 -2.02
N ILE A 6 5.73 -24.42 -1.75
CA ILE A 6 5.27 -24.04 -0.43
C ILE A 6 3.78 -24.36 -0.35
N GLU A 7 3.40 -25.26 0.56
CA GLU A 7 2.04 -25.78 0.70
C GLU A 7 1.43 -25.38 2.03
N ASN A 8 0.11 -25.15 2.03
CA ASN A 8 -0.68 -24.99 3.24
C ASN A 8 -1.86 -25.97 3.25
N GLN A 9 -1.89 -26.85 4.26
CA GLN A 9 -2.92 -27.88 4.37
C GLN A 9 -4.28 -27.34 4.79
N ARG A 10 -4.34 -26.19 5.51
CA ARG A 10 -5.60 -25.57 5.94
C ARG A 10 -6.35 -24.95 4.77
N VAL A 11 -5.62 -24.31 3.86
CA VAL A 11 -6.17 -23.74 2.63
C VAL A 11 -6.31 -24.79 1.54
N GLY A 12 -5.47 -25.84 1.57
CA GLY A 12 -5.44 -26.90 0.54
C GLY A 12 -4.74 -26.46 -0.73
N GLU A 13 -3.88 -25.46 -0.67
CA GLU A 13 -3.25 -24.83 -1.83
C GLU A 13 -1.72 -24.77 -1.70
N ALA A 14 -1.06 -24.44 -2.81
CA ALA A 14 0.38 -24.33 -2.88
C ALA A 14 0.80 -23.22 -3.85
N TYR A 15 1.91 -22.57 -3.55
CA TYR A 15 2.61 -21.68 -4.48
C TYR A 15 4.06 -22.09 -4.65
N TYR A 16 4.70 -21.55 -5.69
CA TYR A 16 6.06 -21.90 -6.09
C TYR A 16 6.93 -20.65 -6.07
N ARG A 17 8.09 -20.73 -5.42
CA ARG A 17 9.04 -19.62 -5.27
C ARG A 17 10.40 -20.01 -5.80
N ILE A 18 11.04 -19.11 -6.55
CA ILE A 18 12.41 -19.27 -7.00
C ILE A 18 13.15 -17.91 -6.93
N LYS A 19 14.44 -17.95 -6.58
CA LYS A 19 15.36 -16.86 -6.85
C LYS A 19 16.02 -17.14 -8.19
N HIS A 20 15.61 -16.42 -9.23
CA HIS A 20 16.14 -16.59 -10.57
C HIS A 20 17.61 -16.15 -10.63
N ARG A 21 18.41 -16.69 -11.59
CA ARG A 21 19.84 -16.35 -11.77
C ARG A 21 20.07 -14.84 -12.01
N SER A 22 19.12 -14.13 -12.61
CA SER A 22 19.15 -12.67 -12.79
C SER A 22 19.03 -11.89 -11.49
N GLY A 23 18.71 -12.53 -10.38
CA GLY A 23 18.44 -11.91 -9.10
C GLY A 23 16.96 -11.62 -8.83
N LEU A 24 16.06 -11.74 -9.81
CA LEU A 24 14.62 -11.57 -9.59
C LEU A 24 14.06 -12.70 -8.70
N THR A 25 13.26 -12.34 -7.70
CA THR A 25 12.42 -13.31 -6.99
C THR A 25 11.14 -13.52 -7.79
N ILE A 26 10.82 -14.76 -8.13
CA ILE A 26 9.62 -15.13 -8.89
C ILE A 26 8.75 -16.00 -8.00
N VAL A 27 7.49 -15.63 -7.86
CA VAL A 27 6.47 -16.37 -7.12
C VAL A 27 5.32 -16.68 -8.05
N VAL A 28 4.92 -17.94 -8.14
CA VAL A 28 3.83 -18.41 -8.99
C VAL A 28 2.80 -19.11 -8.13
N TYR A 29 1.55 -18.67 -8.21
CA TYR A 29 0.41 -19.26 -7.52
C TYR A 29 -0.57 -19.83 -8.56
N PRO A 30 -0.45 -21.09 -8.94
CA PRO A 30 -1.34 -21.72 -9.91
C PRO A 30 -2.76 -21.84 -9.37
N LYS A 31 -3.73 -21.44 -10.18
CA LYS A 31 -5.17 -21.56 -9.94
C LYS A 31 -5.82 -22.09 -11.23
N GLU A 32 -5.80 -23.41 -11.42
CA GLU A 32 -6.26 -24.06 -12.66
C GLU A 32 -7.74 -23.80 -13.00
N ASP A 33 -8.57 -23.57 -11.96
CA ASP A 33 -10.00 -23.28 -12.11
C ASP A 33 -10.30 -21.84 -12.52
N PHE A 34 -9.29 -20.96 -12.52
CA PHE A 34 -9.45 -19.55 -12.92
C PHE A 34 -9.27 -19.39 -14.42
N LYS A 35 -10.12 -18.56 -15.02
CA LYS A 35 -10.01 -18.20 -16.44
C LYS A 35 -9.00 -17.10 -16.71
N SER A 36 -8.74 -16.27 -15.71
CA SER A 36 -7.82 -15.14 -15.80
C SER A 36 -6.52 -15.42 -15.07
N THR A 37 -5.44 -14.84 -15.60
CA THR A 37 -4.14 -14.77 -14.93
C THR A 37 -3.81 -13.31 -14.66
N TYR A 38 -3.30 -13.06 -13.47
CA TYR A 38 -2.81 -11.76 -13.03
C TYR A 38 -1.31 -11.86 -12.78
N ALA A 39 -0.55 -11.00 -13.43
CA ALA A 39 0.90 -10.92 -13.28
C ALA A 39 1.30 -9.52 -12.85
N SER A 40 2.18 -9.43 -11.87
CA SER A 40 2.70 -8.17 -11.37
C SER A 40 4.19 -8.27 -11.07
N ILE A 41 4.91 -7.18 -11.25
CA ILE A 41 6.31 -7.03 -10.88
C ILE A 41 6.49 -5.72 -10.12
N GLY A 42 6.96 -5.83 -8.88
CA GLY A 42 7.19 -4.69 -7.99
C GLY A 42 8.67 -4.44 -7.74
N THR A 43 9.01 -3.20 -7.51
CA THR A 43 10.30 -2.76 -6.97
C THR A 43 10.13 -2.09 -5.62
N ARG A 44 11.08 -2.27 -4.69
CA ARG A 44 11.13 -1.54 -3.40
C ARG A 44 11.54 -0.10 -3.62
N PHE A 45 10.72 0.63 -4.33
CA PHE A 45 10.87 2.05 -4.61
C PHE A 45 9.50 2.70 -4.66
N GLY A 46 9.20 3.53 -3.70
CA GLY A 46 7.96 4.31 -3.62
C GLY A 46 8.26 5.77 -3.31
N SER A 47 7.23 6.54 -3.04
CA SER A 47 7.35 7.99 -2.88
C SER A 47 8.21 8.41 -1.68
N ILE A 48 8.28 7.59 -0.62
CA ILE A 48 9.10 7.88 0.56
C ILE A 48 10.60 7.64 0.36
N ASN A 49 11.01 7.01 -0.74
CA ASN A 49 12.40 6.69 -1.03
C ASN A 49 13.14 7.85 -1.75
N ASN A 50 12.88 9.08 -1.34
CA ASN A 50 13.47 10.30 -1.93
C ASN A 50 14.88 10.62 -1.41
N HIS A 51 15.34 9.94 -0.34
CA HIS A 51 16.68 10.07 0.23
C HIS A 51 17.28 8.68 0.52
N PHE A 52 18.41 8.36 -0.09
CA PHE A 52 18.98 7.01 -0.04
C PHE A 52 20.51 6.98 -0.31
N ILE A 53 21.14 5.87 0.05
CA ILE A 53 22.51 5.53 -0.31
C ILE A 53 22.47 4.48 -1.42
N SER A 54 23.14 4.72 -2.53
CA SER A 54 23.35 3.76 -3.60
C SER A 54 24.80 3.79 -4.05
N ASP A 55 25.44 2.63 -4.13
CA ASP A 55 26.86 2.50 -4.45
C ASP A 55 27.76 3.38 -3.58
N GLY A 56 27.44 3.44 -2.26
CA GLY A 56 28.19 4.25 -1.28
C GLY A 56 28.03 5.76 -1.42
N LYS A 57 27.14 6.23 -2.28
CA LYS A 57 26.84 7.65 -2.49
C LYS A 57 25.46 7.97 -1.89
N GLU A 58 25.41 9.02 -1.11
CA GLU A 58 24.15 9.60 -0.61
C GLU A 58 23.51 10.45 -1.71
N ILE A 59 22.22 10.21 -1.93
CA ILE A 59 21.44 10.77 -3.04
C ILE A 59 20.12 11.27 -2.48
N THR A 60 19.75 12.50 -2.83
CA THR A 60 18.40 13.05 -2.61
C THR A 60 17.80 13.39 -3.98
N VAL A 61 16.54 13.05 -4.17
CA VAL A 61 15.80 13.33 -5.41
C VAL A 61 14.53 14.12 -5.12
N PRO A 62 13.98 14.86 -6.08
CA PRO A 62 12.74 15.60 -5.93
C PRO A 62 11.57 14.66 -5.56
N ASP A 63 10.62 15.15 -4.75
CA ASP A 63 9.38 14.45 -4.45
C ASP A 63 8.58 14.20 -5.73
N GLY A 64 7.89 13.05 -5.78
CA GLY A 64 7.19 12.60 -6.97
C GLY A 64 8.06 11.80 -7.97
N THR A 65 9.37 11.64 -7.73
CA THR A 65 10.28 10.95 -8.67
C THR A 65 9.89 9.49 -8.90
N ALA A 66 9.40 8.77 -7.87
CA ALA A 66 8.99 7.37 -8.03
C ALA A 66 7.77 7.25 -8.97
N HIS A 67 6.74 8.06 -8.75
CA HIS A 67 5.55 8.13 -9.57
C HIS A 67 5.88 8.60 -11.01
N TYR A 68 6.74 9.59 -11.14
CA TYR A 68 7.20 10.04 -12.44
C TYR A 68 7.91 8.93 -13.24
N LEU A 69 8.74 8.16 -12.55
CA LEU A 69 9.47 7.04 -13.19
C LEU A 69 8.49 5.92 -13.59
N GLU A 70 7.43 5.69 -12.82
CA GLU A 70 6.37 4.75 -13.16
C GLU A 70 5.76 5.08 -14.53
N HIS A 71 5.31 6.33 -14.72
CA HIS A 71 4.77 6.82 -15.99
C HIS A 71 5.76 6.63 -17.14
N LYS A 72 7.02 6.98 -16.90
CA LYS A 72 8.04 6.97 -17.95
C LYS A 72 8.44 5.59 -18.44
N LEU A 73 8.25 4.54 -17.65
CA LEU A 73 8.58 3.18 -18.10
C LEU A 73 7.60 2.61 -19.13
N PHE A 74 6.38 3.13 -19.24
CA PHE A 74 5.46 2.72 -20.31
C PHE A 74 5.90 3.18 -21.70
N GLU A 75 6.74 4.19 -21.79
CA GLU A 75 7.27 4.70 -23.06
C GLU A 75 8.65 4.08 -23.36
N SER A 76 8.81 3.50 -24.53
CA SER A 76 10.06 2.92 -25.03
C SER A 76 10.43 3.53 -26.39
N GLU A 77 11.66 3.27 -26.85
CA GLU A 77 12.11 3.70 -28.19
C GLU A 77 11.22 3.14 -29.30
N ASP A 78 10.70 1.91 -29.11
CA ASP A 78 9.81 1.20 -30.03
C ASP A 78 8.31 1.52 -29.85
N GLY A 79 7.97 2.51 -29.03
CA GLY A 79 6.60 2.96 -28.79
C GLY A 79 6.09 2.65 -27.39
N ASP A 80 4.79 2.81 -27.19
CA ASP A 80 4.10 2.70 -25.90
C ASP A 80 3.71 1.25 -25.58
N ALA A 81 3.92 0.83 -24.33
CA ALA A 81 3.60 -0.50 -23.87
C ALA A 81 2.08 -0.81 -23.90
N PHE A 82 1.21 0.18 -23.66
CA PHE A 82 -0.25 -0.02 -23.77
C PHE A 82 -0.66 -0.44 -25.19
N SER A 83 0.00 0.12 -26.22
CA SER A 83 -0.23 -0.29 -27.61
C SER A 83 0.21 -1.73 -27.89
N LYS A 84 1.22 -2.23 -27.18
CA LYS A 84 1.65 -3.64 -27.25
C LYS A 84 0.64 -4.54 -26.56
N TYR A 85 0.18 -4.20 -25.36
CA TYR A 85 -0.86 -4.93 -24.61
C TYR A 85 -2.21 -4.98 -25.33
N ALA A 86 -2.58 -3.90 -26.03
CA ALA A 86 -3.81 -3.89 -26.84
C ALA A 86 -3.83 -4.99 -27.92
N LYS A 87 -2.66 -5.44 -28.42
CA LYS A 87 -2.55 -6.54 -29.39
C LYS A 87 -2.71 -7.92 -28.74
N THR A 88 -2.38 -8.07 -27.46
CA THR A 88 -2.54 -9.33 -26.72
C THR A 88 -3.93 -9.46 -26.12
N GLY A 89 -4.67 -8.36 -25.99
CA GLY A 89 -5.95 -8.30 -25.30
C GLY A 89 -5.85 -8.26 -23.78
N ALA A 90 -4.62 -8.14 -23.24
CA ALA A 90 -4.40 -7.96 -21.81
C ALA A 90 -4.71 -6.53 -21.35
N SER A 91 -5.20 -6.40 -20.11
CA SER A 91 -5.38 -5.11 -19.43
C SER A 91 -4.17 -4.83 -18.55
N ALA A 92 -3.39 -3.81 -18.89
CA ALA A 92 -2.20 -3.41 -18.15
C ALA A 92 -2.47 -2.19 -17.26
N ASN A 93 -1.76 -2.10 -16.15
CA ASN A 93 -1.79 -0.96 -15.24
C ASN A 93 -0.46 -0.88 -14.47
N ALA A 94 -0.28 0.20 -13.73
CA ALA A 94 0.77 0.33 -12.71
C ALA A 94 0.27 1.19 -11.55
N TYR A 95 0.99 1.18 -10.47
CA TYR A 95 0.78 2.10 -9.35
C TYR A 95 2.07 2.35 -8.59
N THR A 96 2.17 3.54 -8.04
CA THR A 96 3.19 3.90 -7.06
C THR A 96 2.51 4.12 -5.71
N SER A 97 2.98 3.43 -4.69
CA SER A 97 2.61 3.66 -3.30
C SER A 97 3.73 4.37 -2.55
N PHE A 98 3.61 4.43 -1.22
CA PHE A 98 4.66 5.00 -0.38
C PHE A 98 5.96 4.17 -0.45
N ASP A 99 5.87 2.84 -0.49
CA ASP A 99 7.03 1.94 -0.37
C ASP A 99 7.38 1.19 -1.67
N VAL A 100 6.45 1.10 -2.62
CA VAL A 100 6.54 0.19 -3.78
C VAL A 100 6.02 0.88 -5.03
N THR A 101 6.69 0.63 -6.16
CA THR A 101 6.12 0.82 -7.50
C THR A 101 5.91 -0.54 -8.14
N CYS A 102 4.73 -0.77 -8.70
CA CYS A 102 4.31 -2.05 -9.26
C CYS A 102 3.72 -1.88 -10.67
N TYR A 103 4.14 -2.75 -11.59
CA TYR A 103 3.61 -2.88 -12.94
C TYR A 103 2.89 -4.20 -13.07
N LEU A 104 1.76 -4.23 -13.75
CA LEU A 104 0.89 -5.40 -13.76
C LEU A 104 0.08 -5.52 -15.04
N PHE A 105 -0.39 -6.73 -15.29
CA PHE A 105 -1.45 -6.97 -16.26
C PHE A 105 -2.37 -8.12 -15.81
N SER A 106 -3.58 -8.13 -16.36
CA SER A 106 -4.49 -9.28 -16.32
C SER A 106 -4.84 -9.72 -17.73
N CYS A 107 -4.92 -11.03 -17.94
CA CYS A 107 -5.28 -11.59 -19.24
C CYS A 107 -6.09 -12.88 -19.09
N THR A 108 -6.81 -13.26 -20.13
CA THR A 108 -7.45 -14.58 -20.30
C THR A 108 -6.74 -15.42 -21.35
N ASP A 109 -6.04 -14.77 -22.26
CA ASP A 109 -5.30 -15.38 -23.38
C ASP A 109 -3.97 -14.65 -23.58
N ASN A 110 -3.09 -15.19 -24.42
CA ASN A 110 -1.80 -14.58 -24.81
C ASN A 110 -0.94 -14.20 -23.59
N PHE A 111 -0.93 -15.10 -22.58
CA PHE A 111 -0.16 -14.88 -21.34
C PHE A 111 1.33 -14.70 -21.61
N ARG A 112 1.92 -15.56 -22.47
CA ARG A 112 3.35 -15.52 -22.81
C ARG A 112 3.75 -14.15 -23.35
N GLU A 113 3.06 -13.70 -24.38
CA GLU A 113 3.33 -12.42 -25.03
C GLU A 113 3.13 -11.25 -24.06
N SER A 114 2.11 -11.32 -23.21
CA SER A 114 1.84 -10.28 -22.20
C SER A 114 2.91 -10.24 -21.12
N LEU A 115 3.41 -11.40 -20.67
CA LEU A 115 4.50 -11.48 -19.70
C LEU A 115 5.84 -10.98 -20.29
N GLU A 116 6.10 -11.29 -21.57
CA GLU A 116 7.28 -10.77 -22.28
C GLU A 116 7.27 -9.25 -22.35
N ILE A 117 6.09 -8.63 -22.62
CA ILE A 117 5.93 -7.17 -22.58
C ILE A 117 6.26 -6.61 -21.19
N LEU A 118 5.75 -7.24 -20.10
CA LEU A 118 5.99 -6.81 -18.74
C LEU A 118 7.49 -6.84 -18.39
N LEU A 119 8.16 -7.93 -18.76
CA LEU A 119 9.59 -8.08 -18.50
C LEU A 119 10.44 -7.12 -19.32
N ASP A 120 10.07 -6.86 -20.60
CA ASP A 120 10.75 -5.87 -21.43
C ASP A 120 10.55 -4.44 -20.89
N LEU A 121 9.33 -4.11 -20.40
CA LEU A 121 8.99 -2.80 -19.84
C LEU A 121 9.92 -2.42 -18.68
N VAL A 122 10.11 -3.30 -17.70
CA VAL A 122 10.90 -3.00 -16.52
C VAL A 122 12.41 -3.05 -16.76
N GLN A 123 12.86 -3.57 -17.90
CA GLN A 123 14.29 -3.70 -18.25
C GLN A 123 14.76 -2.74 -19.35
N SER A 124 13.88 -1.91 -19.92
CA SER A 124 14.20 -1.09 -21.09
C SER A 124 13.85 0.39 -20.87
N PRO A 125 14.54 1.08 -19.94
CA PRO A 125 14.27 2.49 -19.65
C PRO A 125 14.62 3.36 -20.86
N TYR A 126 13.74 4.32 -21.18
CA TYR A 126 13.91 5.27 -22.25
C TYR A 126 13.50 6.67 -21.81
N PHE A 127 14.47 7.45 -21.37
CA PHE A 127 14.25 8.80 -20.84
C PHE A 127 15.04 9.81 -21.66
N THR A 128 14.35 10.63 -22.46
CA THR A 128 14.96 11.75 -23.20
C THR A 128 14.43 13.08 -22.65
N PRO A 129 15.15 14.21 -22.87
CA PRO A 129 14.65 15.51 -22.45
C PRO A 129 13.23 15.82 -22.98
N GLU A 130 12.93 15.42 -24.22
CA GLU A 130 11.65 15.66 -24.87
C GLU A 130 10.52 14.83 -24.23
N THR A 131 10.79 13.53 -23.99
CA THR A 131 9.78 12.63 -23.41
C THR A 131 9.52 12.96 -21.95
N VAL A 132 10.55 13.36 -21.21
CA VAL A 132 10.40 13.82 -19.82
C VAL A 132 9.61 15.14 -19.77
N ALA A 133 9.91 16.13 -20.59
CA ALA A 133 9.18 17.39 -20.61
C ALA A 133 7.69 17.22 -20.97
N LYS A 134 7.37 16.27 -21.88
CA LYS A 134 5.99 15.93 -22.23
C LYS A 134 5.24 15.36 -21.03
N GLU A 135 5.84 14.40 -20.34
CA GLU A 135 5.23 13.71 -19.20
C GLU A 135 4.99 14.64 -18.00
N GLN A 136 5.89 15.59 -17.79
CA GLN A 136 5.73 16.63 -16.76
C GLN A 136 4.38 17.37 -16.87
N GLY A 137 3.92 17.65 -18.09
CA GLY A 137 2.64 18.28 -18.34
C GLY A 137 1.45 17.39 -17.96
N ILE A 138 1.56 16.08 -18.22
CA ILE A 138 0.53 15.08 -17.92
C ILE A 138 0.42 14.89 -16.40
N ILE A 139 1.52 14.63 -15.73
CA ILE A 139 1.58 14.46 -14.27
C ILE A 139 1.15 15.75 -13.55
N GLY A 140 1.49 16.94 -14.10
CA GLY A 140 1.04 18.20 -13.55
C GLY A 140 -0.48 18.40 -13.59
N GLN A 141 -1.20 17.80 -14.55
CA GLN A 141 -2.66 17.77 -14.56
C GLN A 141 -3.23 16.74 -13.58
N GLU A 142 -2.56 15.61 -13.42
CA GLU A 142 -2.93 14.58 -12.46
C GLU A 142 -2.79 15.08 -11.01
N ILE A 143 -1.70 15.78 -10.69
CA ILE A 143 -1.52 16.42 -9.38
C ILE A 143 -2.71 17.34 -9.07
N LYS A 144 -3.14 18.17 -10.02
CA LYS A 144 -4.31 19.04 -9.82
C LYS A 144 -5.60 18.24 -9.60
N MET A 145 -5.76 17.12 -10.28
CA MET A 145 -6.90 16.23 -10.07
C MET A 145 -6.91 15.66 -8.64
N TYR A 146 -5.75 15.29 -8.09
CA TYR A 146 -5.61 14.85 -6.70
C TYR A 146 -5.86 16.00 -5.70
N GLU A 147 -5.41 17.22 -6.00
CA GLU A 147 -5.68 18.41 -5.19
C GLU A 147 -7.18 18.70 -5.07
N ASP A 148 -7.97 18.38 -6.10
CA ASP A 148 -9.42 18.55 -6.16
C ASP A 148 -10.21 17.31 -5.65
N SER A 149 -9.54 16.20 -5.30
CA SER A 149 -10.17 14.97 -4.83
C SER A 149 -10.36 14.97 -3.31
N PRO A 150 -11.60 15.01 -2.77
CA PRO A 150 -11.85 15.03 -1.34
C PRO A 150 -11.30 13.81 -0.60
N ASP A 151 -11.44 12.59 -1.17
CA ASP A 151 -10.91 11.35 -0.59
C ASP A 151 -9.40 11.39 -0.45
N TRP A 152 -8.71 11.86 -1.49
CA TRP A 152 -7.26 12.00 -1.47
C TRP A 152 -6.80 13.06 -0.48
N ARG A 153 -7.52 14.20 -0.44
CA ARG A 153 -7.15 15.33 0.42
C ARG A 153 -7.37 15.04 1.90
N VAL A 154 -8.44 14.35 2.28
CA VAL A 154 -8.67 14.00 3.69
C VAL A 154 -7.56 13.10 4.22
N MET A 155 -7.09 12.12 3.43
CA MET A 155 -5.98 11.24 3.76
C MET A 155 -4.64 12.01 3.84
N MET A 156 -4.29 12.77 2.80
CA MET A 156 -3.02 13.50 2.79
C MET A 156 -2.94 14.57 3.90
N ASN A 157 -4.04 15.26 4.18
CA ASN A 157 -4.11 16.22 5.28
C ASN A 157 -3.97 15.52 6.64
N LEU A 158 -4.50 14.28 6.80
CA LEU A 158 -4.27 13.48 7.98
C LEU A 158 -2.79 13.14 8.15
N LEU A 159 -2.14 12.63 7.11
CA LEU A 159 -0.72 12.28 7.15
C LEU A 159 0.16 13.50 7.44
N GLN A 160 -0.15 14.65 6.86
CA GLN A 160 0.53 15.93 7.12
C GLN A 160 0.31 16.44 8.55
N GLY A 161 -0.85 16.13 9.14
CA GLY A 161 -1.18 16.43 10.53
C GLY A 161 -0.52 15.48 11.53
N MET A 162 -0.34 14.23 11.17
CA MET A 162 0.28 13.23 12.04
C MET A 162 1.80 13.24 12.01
N PHE A 163 2.41 13.28 10.83
CA PHE A 163 3.85 13.10 10.67
C PHE A 163 4.57 14.44 10.49
N GLN A 164 5.69 14.62 11.20
CA GLN A 164 6.45 15.87 11.20
C GLN A 164 7.59 15.85 10.17
N ASN A 165 8.40 14.78 10.17
CA ASN A 165 9.64 14.69 9.43
C ASN A 165 9.62 13.58 8.37
N HIS A 166 8.84 12.51 8.60
CA HIS A 166 8.82 11.35 7.71
C HIS A 166 8.18 11.68 6.36
N PRO A 167 8.77 11.27 5.22
CA PRO A 167 8.27 11.60 3.88
C PRO A 167 6.88 11.01 3.54
N ILE A 168 6.28 10.22 4.41
CA ILE A 168 4.88 9.78 4.33
C ILE A 168 3.90 10.97 4.30
N ASN A 169 4.30 12.14 4.80
CA ASN A 169 3.50 13.36 4.80
C ASN A 169 3.59 14.16 3.49
N ILE A 170 4.29 13.62 2.49
CA ILE A 170 4.46 14.22 1.16
C ILE A 170 3.59 13.44 0.18
N ASP A 171 2.90 14.16 -0.71
CA ASP A 171 2.07 13.54 -1.74
C ASP A 171 2.89 12.60 -2.64
N ILE A 172 2.32 11.45 -2.99
CA ILE A 172 2.99 10.42 -3.80
C ILE A 172 3.43 10.97 -5.16
N ALA A 173 2.59 11.81 -5.78
CA ALA A 173 2.89 12.45 -7.05
C ALA A 173 3.83 13.65 -6.92
N GLY A 174 4.16 14.06 -5.69
CA GLY A 174 4.88 15.31 -5.41
C GLY A 174 4.03 16.55 -5.63
N SER A 175 4.66 17.63 -6.07
CA SER A 175 3.99 18.87 -6.47
C SER A 175 4.48 19.32 -7.86
N VAL A 176 3.74 20.24 -8.49
CA VAL A 176 4.14 20.81 -9.80
C VAL A 176 5.55 21.39 -9.73
N GLU A 177 5.93 22.02 -8.59
CA GLU A 177 7.26 22.60 -8.36
C GLU A 177 8.36 21.55 -8.17
N THR A 178 8.03 20.41 -7.54
CA THR A 178 9.02 19.33 -7.33
C THR A 178 9.25 18.54 -8.58
N ILE A 179 8.19 18.16 -9.32
CA ILE A 179 8.33 17.42 -10.57
C ILE A 179 9.01 18.23 -11.68
N ALA A 180 8.92 19.58 -11.63
CA ALA A 180 9.63 20.45 -12.57
C ALA A 180 11.16 20.36 -12.49
N LYS A 181 11.69 19.80 -11.40
CA LYS A 181 13.14 19.58 -11.19
C LYS A 181 13.61 18.22 -11.67
N ILE A 182 12.69 17.33 -12.07
CA ILE A 182 13.01 15.98 -12.50
C ILE A 182 13.60 16.02 -13.91
N THR A 183 14.74 15.40 -14.10
CA THR A 183 15.47 15.32 -15.37
C THR A 183 15.71 13.86 -15.77
N PRO A 184 16.04 13.58 -17.05
CA PRO A 184 16.42 12.22 -17.46
C PRO A 184 17.53 11.61 -16.59
N GLU A 185 18.53 12.40 -16.17
CA GLU A 185 19.63 11.94 -15.32
C GLU A 185 19.17 11.51 -13.94
N ILE A 186 18.19 12.21 -13.34
CA ILE A 186 17.58 11.84 -12.06
C ILE A 186 16.80 10.53 -12.22
N LEU A 187 15.99 10.40 -13.28
CA LEU A 187 15.23 9.19 -13.56
C LEU A 187 16.14 7.98 -13.79
N TYR A 188 17.18 8.11 -14.62
CA TYR A 188 18.19 7.04 -14.81
C TYR A 188 18.90 6.69 -13.51
N ARG A 189 19.19 7.66 -12.64
CA ARG A 189 19.82 7.41 -11.34
C ARG A 189 18.91 6.57 -10.44
N CYS A 190 17.63 6.93 -10.33
CA CYS A 190 16.65 6.16 -9.56
C CYS A 190 16.43 4.77 -10.17
N TYR A 191 16.29 4.69 -11.49
CA TYR A 191 16.17 3.42 -12.19
C TYR A 191 17.35 2.49 -11.89
N ASN A 192 18.58 2.97 -12.08
CA ASN A 192 19.78 2.17 -11.81
C ASN A 192 19.92 1.79 -10.34
N SER A 193 19.38 2.58 -9.40
CA SER A 193 19.43 2.29 -7.98
C SER A 193 18.38 1.27 -7.52
N TYR A 194 17.16 1.32 -8.05
CA TYR A 194 16.02 0.58 -7.52
C TYR A 194 15.45 -0.49 -8.44
N TYR A 195 15.62 -0.36 -9.78
CA TYR A 195 15.13 -1.36 -10.75
C TYR A 195 16.15 -2.46 -11.03
N ASN A 196 16.98 -2.72 -10.05
CA ASN A 196 17.82 -3.90 -10.03
C ASN A 196 16.96 -5.14 -9.72
N LEU A 197 17.08 -6.19 -10.52
CA LEU A 197 16.27 -7.41 -10.37
C LEU A 197 16.41 -8.06 -8.99
N ASN A 198 17.50 -7.83 -8.25
CA ASN A 198 17.64 -8.28 -6.87
C ASN A 198 16.75 -7.50 -5.87
N ASN A 199 16.32 -6.30 -6.23
CA ASN A 199 15.40 -5.44 -5.47
C ASN A 199 13.95 -5.60 -5.93
N MET A 200 13.68 -6.51 -6.88
CA MET A 200 12.37 -6.69 -7.50
C MET A 200 11.79 -8.07 -7.21
N VAL A 201 10.48 -8.14 -7.23
CA VAL A 201 9.68 -9.36 -7.06
C VAL A 201 8.64 -9.43 -8.15
N MET A 202 8.52 -10.58 -8.80
CA MET A 202 7.46 -10.88 -9.74
C MET A 202 6.52 -11.92 -9.14
N CYS A 203 5.22 -11.60 -9.10
CA CYS A 203 4.18 -12.50 -8.62
C CYS A 203 3.15 -12.74 -9.71
N ILE A 204 2.80 -14.01 -9.92
CA ILE A 204 1.83 -14.43 -10.93
C ILE A 204 0.83 -15.36 -10.26
N ALA A 205 -0.46 -15.05 -10.36
CA ALA A 205 -1.54 -15.87 -9.84
C ALA A 205 -2.59 -16.13 -10.92
N GLY A 206 -3.05 -17.37 -11.05
CA GLY A 206 -4.07 -17.75 -12.02
C GLY A 206 -3.76 -19.05 -12.77
N ASN A 207 -4.34 -19.21 -13.93
CA ASN A 207 -4.20 -20.40 -14.76
C ASN A 207 -2.85 -20.40 -15.53
N VAL A 208 -1.79 -20.73 -14.81
CA VAL A 208 -0.41 -20.71 -15.33
C VAL A 208 0.45 -21.76 -14.63
N SER A 209 1.39 -22.33 -15.35
CA SER A 209 2.37 -23.27 -14.77
C SER A 209 3.67 -22.56 -14.37
N PRO A 210 4.30 -22.97 -13.26
CA PRO A 210 5.62 -22.44 -12.87
C PRO A 210 6.70 -22.67 -13.94
N GLU A 211 6.62 -23.78 -14.67
CA GLU A 211 7.58 -24.15 -15.72
C GLU A 211 7.51 -23.16 -16.89
N GLU A 212 6.30 -22.78 -17.32
CA GLU A 212 6.10 -21.80 -18.40
C GLU A 212 6.65 -20.43 -17.98
N VAL A 213 6.35 -19.99 -16.75
CA VAL A 213 6.88 -18.73 -16.22
C VAL A 213 8.41 -18.75 -16.21
N LEU A 214 9.03 -19.85 -15.78
CA LEU A 214 10.49 -19.97 -15.75
C LEU A 214 11.09 -19.94 -17.14
N GLU A 215 10.49 -20.62 -18.12
CA GLU A 215 10.95 -20.61 -19.52
C GLU A 215 10.95 -19.18 -20.10
N ILE A 216 9.86 -18.42 -19.87
CA ILE A 216 9.76 -17.02 -20.31
C ILE A 216 10.81 -16.16 -19.61
N ALA A 217 10.95 -16.31 -18.28
CA ALA A 217 11.94 -15.60 -17.49
C ALA A 217 13.36 -15.87 -17.95
N ASP A 218 13.72 -17.14 -18.19
CA ASP A 218 15.03 -17.55 -18.70
C ASP A 218 15.35 -16.94 -20.07
N SER A 219 14.34 -16.71 -20.91
CA SER A 219 14.51 -16.14 -22.24
C SER A 219 14.62 -14.62 -22.26
N LYS A 220 14.02 -13.92 -21.28
CA LYS A 220 13.84 -12.46 -21.28
C LYS A 220 14.69 -11.72 -20.25
N LEU A 221 14.93 -12.33 -19.07
CA LEU A 221 15.66 -11.65 -18.01
C LEU A 221 17.15 -11.57 -18.32
N LYS A 222 17.68 -10.37 -18.24
CA LYS A 222 19.11 -10.08 -18.39
C LYS A 222 19.84 -10.34 -17.07
N ASP A 223 21.08 -10.79 -17.16
CA ASP A 223 21.94 -10.85 -15.96
C ASP A 223 22.17 -9.44 -15.43
N ASN A 224 22.14 -9.29 -14.11
CA ASN A 224 22.28 -8.01 -13.45
C ASN A 224 23.28 -8.11 -12.29
N GLU A 225 24.14 -7.10 -12.16
CA GLU A 225 25.04 -6.99 -11.00
C GLU A 225 24.21 -6.63 -9.77
N SER A 226 24.47 -7.35 -8.68
CA SER A 226 23.79 -7.08 -7.40
C SER A 226 24.44 -5.91 -6.70
N PHE A 227 23.66 -4.88 -6.40
CA PHE A 227 24.03 -3.83 -5.47
C PHE A 227 22.90 -3.53 -4.50
N ARG A 228 23.21 -2.90 -3.39
CA ARG A 228 22.26 -2.59 -2.35
C ARG A 228 22.00 -1.08 -2.36
N THR A 229 20.71 -0.74 -2.38
CA THR A 229 20.24 0.61 -2.09
C THR A 229 19.61 0.61 -0.69
N GLU A 230 19.87 1.64 0.10
CA GLU A 230 19.38 1.79 1.47
C GLU A 230 18.75 3.16 1.62
N SER A 231 17.45 3.19 1.92
CA SER A 231 16.71 4.43 2.17
C SER A 231 17.08 5.01 3.53
N ILE A 232 17.16 6.33 3.58
CA ILE A 232 17.46 7.09 4.80
C ILE A 232 16.17 7.81 5.20
N PHE A 233 15.68 7.53 6.41
CA PHE A 233 14.54 8.22 6.98
C PHE A 233 14.98 9.11 8.14
N PRO A 234 14.44 10.33 8.26
CA PRO A 234 14.67 11.18 9.41
C PRO A 234 14.06 10.57 10.67
N GLU A 235 14.56 10.98 11.83
CA GLU A 235 13.92 10.62 13.10
C GLU A 235 12.54 11.27 13.17
N GLU A 236 11.52 10.45 13.39
CA GLU A 236 10.13 10.88 13.46
C GLU A 236 9.68 10.94 14.93
N PRO A 237 9.22 12.11 15.44
CA PRO A 237 8.67 12.24 16.79
C PRO A 237 7.44 11.33 16.98
N TYR A 238 7.23 10.90 18.24
CA TYR A 238 6.04 10.13 18.59
C TYR A 238 4.77 10.96 18.47
N GLU A 239 4.82 12.20 18.94
CA GLU A 239 3.67 13.10 18.99
C GLU A 239 3.24 13.49 17.58
N VAL A 240 1.92 13.58 17.37
CA VAL A 240 1.37 14.17 16.13
C VAL A 240 1.78 15.64 16.00
N LYS A 241 1.87 16.12 14.77
CA LYS A 241 2.20 17.52 14.47
C LYS A 241 1.06 18.46 14.88
N THR A 242 -0.19 18.04 14.65
CA THR A 242 -1.41 18.74 15.04
C THR A 242 -2.54 17.75 15.31
N ASN A 243 -3.48 18.13 16.17
CA ASN A 243 -4.65 17.31 16.45
C ASN A 243 -5.80 17.49 15.47
N TYR A 244 -5.73 18.51 14.59
CA TYR A 244 -6.80 18.87 13.67
C TYR A 244 -6.26 19.48 12.39
N THR A 245 -6.87 19.07 11.26
CA THR A 245 -6.71 19.68 9.94
C THR A 245 -8.07 19.80 9.26
N GLU A 246 -8.30 20.88 8.50
CA GLU A 246 -9.53 21.09 7.75
C GLU A 246 -9.22 21.67 6.38
N GLN A 247 -9.98 21.21 5.38
CA GLN A 247 -9.92 21.75 4.02
C GLN A 247 -11.35 21.88 3.47
N ILE A 248 -11.61 23.00 2.78
CA ILE A 248 -12.88 23.24 2.10
C ILE A 248 -12.78 22.70 0.67
N LEU A 249 -13.66 21.75 0.33
CA LEU A 249 -13.84 21.20 -1.02
C LEU A 249 -15.33 20.96 -1.28
N PRO A 250 -15.77 20.78 -2.55
CA PRO A 250 -17.19 20.66 -2.89
C PRO A 250 -17.76 19.28 -2.49
N VAL A 251 -17.99 19.08 -1.19
CA VAL A 251 -18.64 17.88 -0.63
C VAL A 251 -19.99 18.22 -0.03
N THR A 252 -20.95 17.29 -0.11
CA THR A 252 -22.29 17.45 0.48
C THR A 252 -22.34 17.03 1.95
N VAL A 253 -21.57 16.03 2.30
CA VAL A 253 -21.40 15.53 3.67
C VAL A 253 -19.92 15.61 3.99
N PRO A 254 -19.51 16.12 5.16
CA PRO A 254 -18.10 16.14 5.54
C PRO A 254 -17.49 14.75 5.51
N MET A 255 -16.30 14.65 4.94
CA MET A 255 -15.47 13.45 4.99
C MET A 255 -14.46 13.61 6.11
N PHE A 256 -14.18 12.52 6.80
CA PHE A 256 -13.24 12.56 7.91
C PHE A 256 -12.31 11.36 7.94
N GLU A 257 -11.13 11.59 8.47
CA GLU A 257 -10.21 10.54 8.93
C GLU A 257 -9.65 10.91 10.30
N ILE A 258 -9.66 9.95 11.22
CA ILE A 258 -9.07 10.05 12.55
C ILE A 258 -7.90 9.09 12.63
N GLY A 259 -6.68 9.61 12.68
CA GLY A 259 -5.47 8.80 12.78
C GLY A 259 -4.90 8.79 14.19
N PHE A 260 -4.61 7.59 14.72
CA PHE A 260 -3.89 7.38 15.98
C PHE A 260 -2.49 6.92 15.63
N LYS A 261 -1.50 7.81 15.86
CA LYS A 261 -0.11 7.56 15.52
C LYS A 261 0.55 6.62 16.52
N GLU A 262 1.25 5.63 16.02
CA GLU A 262 2.10 4.76 16.81
C GLU A 262 3.57 5.25 16.80
N LYS A 263 4.37 4.68 17.70
CA LYS A 263 5.82 4.92 17.69
C LYS A 263 6.45 4.44 16.41
N ALA A 264 7.28 5.27 15.80
CA ALA A 264 8.00 4.95 14.56
C ALA A 264 8.79 3.63 14.67
N PRO A 265 8.52 2.63 13.83
CA PRO A 265 9.20 1.34 13.89
C PRO A 265 10.54 1.39 13.14
N LYS A 266 11.45 0.50 13.54
CA LYS A 266 12.69 0.24 12.78
C LYS A 266 12.53 -0.87 11.76
N ASN A 267 11.54 -1.73 11.95
CA ASN A 267 11.25 -2.90 11.11
C ASN A 267 9.77 -2.94 10.76
N PHE A 268 9.42 -3.65 9.72
CA PHE A 268 8.03 -3.97 9.41
C PHE A 268 7.38 -4.77 10.55
N ALA A 269 6.06 -4.66 10.68
CA ALA A 269 5.30 -5.47 11.60
C ALA A 269 5.39 -6.96 11.22
N THR A 270 5.41 -7.84 12.20
CA THR A 270 5.30 -9.29 12.00
C THR A 270 3.85 -9.66 11.62
N ASN A 271 3.64 -10.85 11.02
CA ASN A 271 2.29 -11.36 10.77
C ASN A 271 1.43 -11.34 12.03
N ARG A 272 1.99 -11.77 13.17
CA ARG A 272 1.25 -11.81 14.43
C ARG A 272 0.87 -10.41 14.92
N GLU A 273 1.73 -9.40 14.79
CA GLU A 273 1.38 -8.01 15.12
C GLU A 273 0.25 -7.48 14.24
N LEU A 274 0.29 -7.77 12.91
CA LEU A 274 -0.78 -7.37 11.98
C LEU A 274 -2.11 -8.06 12.32
N LEU A 275 -2.07 -9.35 12.61
CA LEU A 275 -3.26 -10.13 12.98
C LEU A 275 -3.85 -9.66 14.31
N CYS A 276 -3.01 -9.38 15.31
CA CYS A 276 -3.46 -8.77 16.57
C CYS A 276 -4.17 -7.44 16.30
N THR A 277 -3.56 -6.56 15.49
CA THR A 277 -4.15 -5.27 15.11
C THR A 277 -5.48 -5.47 14.38
N SER A 278 -5.55 -6.37 13.41
CA SER A 278 -6.78 -6.66 12.67
C SER A 278 -7.91 -7.17 13.59
N ILE A 279 -7.57 -8.01 14.57
CA ILE A 279 -8.53 -8.51 15.57
C ILE A 279 -8.98 -7.36 16.50
N ILE A 280 -8.06 -6.51 16.96
CA ILE A 280 -8.38 -5.33 17.77
C ILE A 280 -9.39 -4.44 17.02
N LEU A 281 -9.10 -4.09 15.77
CA LEU A 281 -9.96 -3.22 14.96
C LEU A 281 -11.31 -3.87 14.67
N GLN A 282 -11.33 -5.16 14.35
CA GLN A 282 -12.58 -5.89 14.10
C GLN A 282 -13.45 -6.01 15.38
N ALA A 283 -12.84 -6.25 16.55
CA ALA A 283 -13.56 -6.33 17.82
C ALA A 283 -14.05 -4.95 18.29
N PHE A 284 -13.23 -3.91 18.09
CA PHE A 284 -13.51 -2.56 18.56
C PHE A 284 -14.49 -1.79 17.67
N ALA A 285 -14.29 -1.82 16.35
CA ALA A 285 -14.98 -0.97 15.38
C ALA A 285 -15.59 -1.70 14.18
N GLY A 286 -15.50 -3.03 14.12
CA GLY A 286 -16.20 -3.81 13.09
C GLY A 286 -17.73 -3.68 13.20
N GLU A 287 -18.48 -3.94 12.12
CA GLU A 287 -19.94 -3.76 12.04
C GLU A 287 -20.73 -4.44 13.19
N GLY A 288 -20.19 -5.53 13.73
CA GLY A 288 -20.78 -6.26 14.88
C GLY A 288 -20.43 -5.65 16.25
N SER A 289 -19.52 -4.70 16.34
CA SER A 289 -19.01 -4.14 17.61
C SER A 289 -20.02 -3.22 18.31
N ALA A 290 -19.81 -3.03 19.61
CA ALA A 290 -20.63 -2.12 20.40
C ALA A 290 -20.45 -0.66 19.95
N LEU A 291 -19.22 -0.25 19.59
CA LEU A 291 -18.92 1.09 19.10
C LEU A 291 -19.63 1.37 17.77
N TYR A 292 -19.53 0.45 16.80
CA TYR A 292 -20.20 0.63 15.51
C TYR A 292 -21.71 0.81 15.67
N ARG A 293 -22.36 -0.04 16.48
CA ARG A 293 -23.79 0.05 16.78
C ARG A 293 -24.16 1.36 17.47
N GLU A 294 -23.36 1.80 18.45
CA GLU A 294 -23.59 3.08 19.13
C GLU A 294 -23.55 4.26 18.17
N LEU A 295 -22.54 4.31 17.29
CA LEU A 295 -22.39 5.39 16.31
C LEU A 295 -23.52 5.35 15.27
N LEU A 296 -23.93 4.18 14.83
CA LEU A 296 -25.03 4.00 13.88
C LEU A 296 -26.38 4.39 14.48
N ASP A 297 -26.69 3.96 15.72
CA ASP A 297 -27.91 4.29 16.43
C ASP A 297 -28.04 5.80 16.68
N LYS A 298 -26.94 6.46 16.95
CA LYS A 298 -26.85 7.92 17.06
C LYS A 298 -26.88 8.63 15.71
N LYS A 299 -26.91 7.90 14.59
CA LYS A 299 -26.87 8.41 13.20
C LYS A 299 -25.65 9.29 12.92
N LEU A 300 -24.54 8.97 13.57
CA LEU A 300 -23.27 9.65 13.39
C LEU A 300 -22.45 9.10 12.21
N ILE A 301 -22.65 7.83 11.86
CA ILE A 301 -21.97 7.14 10.76
C ILE A 301 -22.97 6.56 9.76
N ASN A 302 -22.48 6.23 8.58
CA ASN A 302 -23.17 5.45 7.55
C ASN A 302 -22.28 4.25 7.13
N ALA A 303 -22.59 3.62 6.00
CA ALA A 303 -21.85 2.45 5.49
C ALA A 303 -20.44 2.75 4.99
N THR A 304 -20.04 4.03 4.93
CA THR A 304 -18.67 4.42 4.55
C THR A 304 -17.69 4.33 5.73
N PHE A 305 -18.20 4.18 6.98
CA PHE A 305 -17.34 4.07 8.15
C PHE A 305 -16.50 2.81 8.11
N GLY A 306 -15.19 2.98 8.24
CA GLY A 306 -14.21 1.91 8.21
C GLY A 306 -12.99 2.16 9.07
N THR A 307 -12.12 1.15 9.11
CA THR A 307 -10.83 1.22 9.79
C THR A 307 -9.74 0.70 8.89
N GLU A 308 -8.56 1.31 8.98
CA GLU A 308 -7.36 0.90 8.29
C GLU A 308 -6.17 0.88 9.25
N TYR A 309 -5.22 -0.01 9.01
CA TYR A 309 -3.92 0.03 9.65
C TYR A 309 -2.85 0.29 8.61
N MET A 310 -2.26 1.46 8.69
CA MET A 310 -1.15 1.87 7.84
C MET A 310 0.16 1.58 8.55
N GLU A 311 1.09 0.87 7.87
CA GLU A 311 2.40 0.57 8.44
C GLU A 311 3.49 0.52 7.38
N GLY A 312 4.69 0.93 7.80
CA GLY A 312 5.90 0.86 7.00
C GLY A 312 7.14 1.21 7.83
N LEU A 313 8.27 1.32 7.16
CA LEU A 313 9.51 1.70 7.84
C LEU A 313 9.44 3.17 8.29
N GLY A 314 9.47 3.40 9.59
CA GLY A 314 9.44 4.75 10.18
C GLY A 314 8.03 5.31 10.42
N TYR A 315 6.95 4.62 10.05
CA TYR A 315 5.60 5.09 10.27
C TYR A 315 4.63 3.95 10.60
N ARG A 316 3.67 4.21 11.49
CA ARG A 316 2.52 3.36 11.79
C ARG A 316 1.37 4.21 12.30
N ALA A 317 0.15 3.89 11.89
CA ALA A 317 -1.06 4.52 12.39
C ALA A 317 -2.29 3.62 12.23
N VAL A 318 -3.22 3.73 13.16
CA VAL A 318 -4.59 3.23 13.00
C VAL A 318 -5.45 4.40 12.53
N ILE A 319 -6.23 4.19 11.48
CA ILE A 319 -7.09 5.21 10.88
C ILE A 319 -8.56 4.75 10.95
N PHE A 320 -9.44 5.64 11.35
CA PHE A 320 -10.90 5.51 11.24
C PHE A 320 -11.37 6.54 10.23
N SER A 321 -12.16 6.12 9.25
CA SER A 321 -12.57 6.99 8.14
C SER A 321 -14.07 6.89 7.88
N GLY A 322 -14.62 7.87 7.18
CA GLY A 322 -16.00 7.86 6.72
C GLY A 322 -16.54 9.24 6.41
N GLU A 323 -17.86 9.28 6.22
CA GLU A 323 -18.64 10.51 6.04
C GLU A 323 -19.52 10.74 7.25
N ALA A 324 -19.53 11.99 7.76
CA ALA A 324 -20.32 12.34 8.93
C ALA A 324 -20.65 13.84 9.00
N ARG A 325 -21.80 14.17 9.57
CA ARG A 325 -22.15 15.59 9.83
C ARG A 325 -21.38 16.18 10.99
N ASP A 326 -20.97 15.36 11.94
CA ASP A 326 -20.22 15.77 13.14
C ASP A 326 -19.03 14.84 13.40
N PRO A 327 -17.92 15.00 12.64
CA PRO A 327 -16.70 14.23 12.84
C PRO A 327 -16.09 14.39 14.23
N GLN A 328 -16.27 15.56 14.87
CA GLN A 328 -15.74 15.84 16.20
C GLN A 328 -16.46 15.00 17.28
N ALA A 329 -17.80 14.85 17.18
CA ALA A 329 -18.55 13.98 18.10
C ALA A 329 -18.08 12.52 17.98
N ILE A 330 -17.85 12.03 16.76
CA ILE A 330 -17.31 10.67 16.51
C ILE A 330 -15.94 10.54 17.16
N THR A 331 -15.05 11.49 16.93
CA THR A 331 -13.70 11.51 17.50
C THR A 331 -13.73 11.41 19.02
N ASN A 332 -14.59 12.19 19.67
CA ASN A 332 -14.72 12.20 21.12
C ASN A 332 -15.22 10.83 21.65
N ILE A 333 -16.22 10.24 21.00
CA ILE A 333 -16.75 8.91 21.36
C ILE A 333 -15.65 7.85 21.18
N ILE A 334 -14.96 7.82 20.04
CA ILE A 334 -13.91 6.84 19.78
C ILE A 334 -12.81 6.94 20.84
N ARG A 335 -12.35 8.15 21.16
CA ARG A 335 -11.31 8.38 22.19
C ARG A 335 -11.74 7.93 23.58
N GLU A 336 -12.99 8.17 23.96
CA GLU A 336 -13.56 7.69 25.22
C GLU A 336 -13.60 6.15 25.27
N ARG A 337 -14.12 5.52 24.20
CA ARG A 337 -14.17 4.05 24.09
C ARG A 337 -12.78 3.42 24.05
N ILE A 338 -11.78 4.07 23.47
CA ILE A 338 -10.38 3.61 23.54
C ILE A 338 -9.90 3.62 24.99
N ARG A 339 -10.17 4.67 25.78
CA ARG A 339 -9.78 4.72 27.20
C ARG A 339 -10.43 3.59 28.01
N GLU A 340 -11.69 3.31 27.74
CA GLU A 340 -12.39 2.17 28.36
C GLU A 340 -11.77 0.84 27.97
N LEU A 341 -11.51 0.66 26.65
CA LEU A 341 -10.90 -0.55 26.11
C LEU A 341 -9.51 -0.82 26.71
N HIS A 342 -8.71 0.21 26.94
CA HIS A 342 -7.41 0.07 27.62
C HIS A 342 -7.54 -0.40 29.08
N GLN A 343 -8.66 -0.10 29.75
CA GLN A 343 -8.90 -0.54 31.12
C GLN A 343 -9.45 -1.95 31.19
N THR A 344 -10.32 -2.33 30.26
CA THR A 344 -11.04 -3.61 30.27
C THR A 344 -10.36 -4.72 29.47
N GLY A 345 -9.59 -4.33 28.45
CA GLY A 345 -9.15 -5.23 27.39
C GLY A 345 -10.29 -5.69 26.48
N ILE A 346 -9.96 -6.48 25.49
CA ILE A 346 -10.93 -7.18 24.63
C ILE A 346 -11.45 -8.40 25.39
N SER A 347 -12.77 -8.63 25.37
CA SER A 347 -13.37 -9.80 25.98
C SER A 347 -13.08 -11.09 25.21
N GLN A 348 -13.17 -12.25 25.88
CA GLN A 348 -13.00 -13.55 25.19
C GLN A 348 -14.03 -13.74 24.07
N GLU A 349 -15.26 -13.29 24.27
CA GLU A 349 -16.33 -13.40 23.28
C GLU A 349 -16.03 -12.55 22.04
N ASP A 350 -15.68 -11.27 22.22
CA ASP A 350 -15.35 -10.36 21.12
C ASP A 350 -14.10 -10.83 20.36
N PHE A 351 -13.10 -11.34 21.08
CA PHE A 351 -11.90 -11.95 20.48
C PHE A 351 -12.26 -13.11 19.55
N GLU A 352 -13.09 -14.06 20.01
CA GLU A 352 -13.46 -15.23 19.20
C GLU A 352 -14.27 -14.84 17.95
N ILE A 353 -15.16 -13.86 18.08
CA ILE A 353 -15.95 -13.34 16.95
C ILE A 353 -15.02 -12.63 15.95
N ALA A 354 -14.18 -11.73 16.42
CA ALA A 354 -13.27 -10.96 15.59
C ALA A 354 -12.25 -11.88 14.90
N ARG A 355 -11.66 -12.85 15.60
CA ARG A 355 -10.73 -13.83 15.05
C ARG A 355 -11.34 -14.62 13.89
N LYS A 356 -12.59 -15.09 14.05
CA LYS A 356 -13.31 -15.80 12.98
C LYS A 356 -13.58 -14.90 11.78
N SER A 357 -13.96 -13.65 12.02
CA SER A 357 -14.18 -12.67 10.94
C SER A 357 -12.90 -12.38 10.17
N VAL A 358 -11.78 -12.13 10.87
CA VAL A 358 -10.46 -11.89 10.24
C VAL A 358 -10.01 -13.14 9.47
N TYR A 359 -10.16 -14.33 10.05
CA TYR A 359 -9.86 -15.58 9.35
C TYR A 359 -10.66 -15.73 8.05
N GLY A 360 -11.97 -15.45 8.09
CA GLY A 360 -12.82 -15.50 6.89
C GLY A 360 -12.35 -14.54 5.80
N LYS A 361 -11.97 -13.31 6.17
CA LYS A 361 -11.40 -12.33 5.23
C LYS A 361 -10.08 -12.79 4.62
N LEU A 362 -9.18 -13.36 5.42
CA LEU A 362 -7.91 -13.91 4.94
C LEU A 362 -8.15 -15.03 3.91
N VAL A 363 -9.03 -15.97 4.21
CA VAL A 363 -9.30 -17.10 3.32
C VAL A 363 -9.96 -16.63 2.03
N SER A 364 -10.91 -15.68 2.08
CA SER A 364 -11.55 -15.16 0.88
C SER A 364 -10.59 -14.38 -0.04
N GLY A 365 -9.47 -13.88 0.49
CA GLY A 365 -8.41 -13.26 -0.32
C GLY A 365 -7.79 -14.22 -1.35
N PHE A 366 -7.79 -15.53 -1.08
CA PHE A 366 -7.28 -16.55 -2.00
C PHE A 366 -8.20 -16.82 -3.21
N ASP A 367 -9.39 -16.24 -3.25
CA ASP A 367 -10.32 -16.37 -4.37
C ASP A 367 -10.07 -15.33 -5.49
N HIS A 368 -9.13 -14.40 -5.29
CA HIS A 368 -8.85 -13.33 -6.23
C HIS A 368 -7.37 -13.29 -6.64
N PRO A 369 -7.01 -13.59 -7.91
CA PRO A 369 -5.62 -13.58 -8.37
C PRO A 369 -4.89 -12.25 -8.11
N SER A 370 -5.59 -11.12 -8.24
CA SER A 370 -5.03 -9.80 -7.96
C SER A 370 -4.65 -9.61 -6.48
N SER A 371 -5.52 -10.06 -5.56
CA SER A 371 -5.26 -10.00 -4.12
C SER A 371 -4.09 -10.90 -3.74
N ILE A 372 -4.05 -12.13 -4.27
CA ILE A 372 -2.94 -13.06 -4.07
C ILE A 372 -1.62 -12.43 -4.52
N ALA A 373 -1.57 -11.87 -5.73
CA ALA A 373 -0.34 -11.31 -6.27
C ALA A 373 0.13 -10.07 -5.46
N ALA A 374 -0.80 -9.20 -5.04
CA ALA A 374 -0.48 -8.03 -4.21
C ALA A 374 0.07 -8.45 -2.83
N GLU A 375 -0.59 -9.39 -2.16
CA GLU A 375 -0.15 -9.92 -0.86
C GLU A 375 1.21 -10.62 -0.97
N MET A 376 1.49 -11.32 -2.07
CA MET A 376 2.76 -11.97 -2.29
C MET A 376 3.90 -10.97 -2.53
N ILE A 377 3.67 -9.90 -3.30
CA ILE A 377 4.68 -8.83 -3.46
C ILE A 377 4.97 -8.19 -2.12
N ASN A 378 3.92 -7.78 -1.39
CA ASN A 378 4.07 -7.21 -0.05
C ASN A 378 4.79 -8.17 0.89
N GLY A 379 4.41 -9.44 0.90
CA GLY A 379 5.01 -10.48 1.74
C GLY A 379 6.50 -10.70 1.45
N GLU A 380 6.92 -10.72 0.18
CA GLU A 380 8.34 -10.83 -0.18
C GLU A 380 9.13 -9.56 0.20
N PHE A 381 8.52 -8.38 0.16
CA PHE A 381 9.18 -7.13 0.55
C PHE A 381 9.27 -6.95 2.07
N THR A 382 8.33 -7.50 2.82
CA THR A 382 8.24 -7.37 4.28
C THR A 382 8.67 -8.65 5.03
N GLU A 383 9.16 -9.66 4.30
CA GLU A 383 9.56 -10.98 4.83
C GLU A 383 8.39 -11.75 5.50
N ARG A 384 7.16 -11.48 5.06
CA ARG A 384 5.94 -12.15 5.52
C ARG A 384 5.41 -13.09 4.43
N ARG A 385 5.09 -14.32 4.79
CA ARG A 385 4.51 -15.27 3.84
C ARG A 385 3.01 -15.31 3.97
N ILE A 386 2.32 -15.33 2.84
CA ILE A 386 0.85 -15.32 2.77
C ILE A 386 0.20 -16.46 3.58
N PHE A 387 0.82 -17.65 3.60
CA PHE A 387 0.30 -18.81 4.34
C PHE A 387 0.58 -18.75 5.84
N ASP A 388 1.61 -18.02 6.28
CA ASP A 388 1.94 -17.89 7.69
C ASP A 388 0.81 -17.15 8.44
N SER A 389 0.12 -16.20 7.80
CA SER A 389 -1.04 -15.51 8.39
C SER A 389 -2.20 -16.47 8.71
N VAL A 390 -2.43 -17.49 7.87
CA VAL A 390 -3.47 -18.50 8.08
C VAL A 390 -3.14 -19.44 9.26
N GLU A 391 -1.86 -19.77 9.43
CA GLU A 391 -1.41 -20.58 10.56
C GLU A 391 -1.38 -19.76 11.85
N ASP A 392 -0.80 -18.57 11.81
CA ASP A 392 -0.67 -17.70 12.98
C ASP A 392 -2.02 -17.35 13.61
N ILE A 393 -3.04 -17.00 12.81
CA ILE A 393 -4.36 -16.63 13.34
C ILE A 393 -5.05 -17.77 14.09
N ALA A 394 -4.76 -19.03 13.71
CA ALA A 394 -5.35 -20.19 14.39
C ALA A 394 -4.83 -20.36 15.82
N ASP A 395 -3.56 -20.00 16.04
CA ASP A 395 -2.87 -20.16 17.33
C ASP A 395 -2.77 -18.87 18.14
N LEU A 396 -3.30 -17.76 17.58
CA LEU A 396 -3.27 -16.46 18.25
C LEU A 396 -4.14 -16.47 19.52
N THR A 397 -3.63 -15.91 20.59
CA THR A 397 -4.27 -15.86 21.91
C THR A 397 -4.83 -14.48 22.25
N LEU A 398 -5.82 -14.44 23.14
CA LEU A 398 -6.37 -13.18 23.66
C LEU A 398 -5.30 -12.34 24.39
N ASP A 399 -4.36 -13.01 25.08
CA ASP A 399 -3.30 -12.31 25.81
C ASP A 399 -2.37 -11.55 24.86
N GLU A 400 -2.02 -12.13 23.71
CA GLU A 400 -1.21 -11.46 22.68
C GLU A 400 -1.94 -10.25 22.10
N VAL A 401 -3.25 -10.37 21.83
CA VAL A 401 -4.06 -9.27 21.33
C VAL A 401 -4.16 -8.13 22.35
N ASN A 402 -4.39 -8.45 23.63
CA ASN A 402 -4.44 -7.45 24.69
C ASN A 402 -3.06 -6.84 24.99
N GLU A 403 -1.96 -7.58 24.80
CA GLU A 403 -0.62 -7.02 24.91
C GLU A 403 -0.33 -6.03 23.76
N ARG A 404 -0.73 -6.36 22.53
CA ARG A 404 -0.62 -5.45 21.38
C ARG A 404 -1.44 -4.18 21.59
N LEU A 405 -2.65 -4.29 22.13
CA LEU A 405 -3.54 -3.18 22.43
C LEU A 405 -2.90 -2.13 23.35
N LYS A 406 -2.08 -2.53 24.32
CA LYS A 406 -1.39 -1.60 25.25
C LYS A 406 -0.51 -0.58 24.54
N ASN A 407 -0.03 -0.91 23.35
CA ASN A 407 0.89 -0.09 22.55
C ASN A 407 0.21 0.54 21.32
N GLN A 408 -1.11 0.40 21.18
CA GLN A 408 -1.91 0.95 20.08
C GLN A 408 -2.99 1.90 20.61
N LEU A 409 -3.51 2.73 19.72
CA LEU A 409 -4.68 3.56 19.98
C LEU A 409 -4.49 4.49 21.20
N ASP A 410 -3.38 5.24 21.25
CA ASP A 410 -3.24 6.27 22.27
C ASP A 410 -4.30 7.37 22.05
N PRO A 411 -5.30 7.51 22.94
CA PRO A 411 -6.42 8.43 22.73
C PRO A 411 -6.01 9.90 22.76
N ASP A 412 -4.79 10.22 23.18
CA ASP A 412 -4.28 11.58 23.27
C ASP A 412 -3.24 11.90 22.17
N ASN A 413 -2.77 10.88 21.41
CA ASN A 413 -1.87 11.04 20.28
C ASN A 413 -2.60 10.77 18.94
N TYR A 414 -3.46 11.69 18.54
CA TYR A 414 -4.32 11.59 17.37
C TYR A 414 -4.35 12.85 16.53
N CYS A 415 -4.77 12.72 15.28
CA CYS A 415 -5.17 13.83 14.40
C CYS A 415 -6.53 13.53 13.80
N LEU A 416 -7.42 14.53 13.76
CA LEU A 416 -8.64 14.51 12.99
C LEU A 416 -8.43 15.37 11.73
N SER A 417 -8.58 14.74 10.57
CA SER A 417 -8.62 15.43 9.28
C SER A 417 -10.06 15.49 8.77
N VAL A 418 -10.49 16.65 8.30
CA VAL A 418 -11.85 16.86 7.80
C VAL A 418 -11.80 17.60 6.47
N VAL A 419 -12.62 17.14 5.52
CA VAL A 419 -12.96 17.89 4.31
C VAL A 419 -14.42 18.28 4.41
N VAL A 420 -14.70 19.59 4.34
CA VAL A 420 -16.04 20.17 4.50
C VAL A 420 -16.49 20.93 3.25
N GLY A 421 -17.80 21.03 3.04
CA GLY A 421 -18.39 21.93 2.02
C GLY A 421 -18.41 23.40 2.48
N GLU A 422 -18.50 24.33 1.53
CA GLU A 422 -18.53 25.78 1.81
C GLU A 422 -19.62 26.19 2.81
N GLU A 423 -20.84 25.65 2.67
CA GLU A 423 -21.98 25.98 3.56
C GLU A 423 -21.76 25.54 5.01
N GLN A 424 -20.96 24.48 5.23
CA GLN A 424 -20.71 23.91 6.56
C GLN A 424 -19.56 24.60 7.29
N SER A 425 -18.64 25.22 6.57
CA SER A 425 -17.55 26.03 7.16
C SER A 425 -18.06 27.33 7.76
N GLU A 426 -19.14 27.90 7.21
CA GLU A 426 -19.76 29.13 7.73
C GLU A 426 -20.51 28.87 9.05
N GLU A 427 -21.18 27.73 9.23
CA GLU A 427 -21.88 27.38 10.47
C GLU A 427 -20.93 27.21 11.68
N GLN A 428 -19.72 26.70 11.46
CA GLN A 428 -18.72 26.52 12.53
C GLN A 428 -18.04 27.83 12.94
N SER A 429 -18.06 28.87 12.10
CA SER A 429 -17.48 30.17 12.44
C SER A 429 -18.36 31.03 13.35
N TYR A 430 -19.60 30.61 13.69
CA TYR A 430 -20.55 31.31 14.53
C TYR A 430 -20.81 30.66 15.90
N VAL A 431 -20.06 29.56 16.25
CA VAL A 431 -20.13 28.92 17.57
C VAL A 431 -18.80 29.10 18.31
#